data_3f95fd3f5f0bbd0caab16286dd20a2dc
#
_entry.id   3f95fd3f5f0bbd0caab16286dd20a2dc
#
_cell.length_a   1.000
_cell.length_b   1.000
_cell.length_c   1.000
_cell.angle_alpha   90.00
_cell.angle_beta   90.00
_cell.angle_gamma   90.00
#
_symmetry.space_group_name_H-M   'P 1'
#
loop_
_entity.id
_entity.type
_entity.pdbx_description
1 polymer ?
#
loop_
_entity_poly.entity_id
_entity_poly.type
_entity_poly.pdbx_seq_one_letter_code
_entity_poly.pdbx_strand_id
1 'polypeptide(L)' 'MSRIDFQLEGDHIELNQLLKLAGLCDSGGAGKALVASGAVRVDGAVETRKTAKIRAGQQVSLGDAEIAVLAGPEGGAA' A
#
# COMPACT_ATOMS: atom_id res chain seq x y z
N MET A 1 13.14 3.44 10.79
CA MET A 1 12.24 2.44 10.22
C MET A 1 10.86 2.56 10.81
N SER A 2 9.88 2.71 9.96
CA SER A 2 8.48 2.81 10.37
C SER A 2 7.72 1.64 9.82
N ARG A 3 6.92 1.02 10.67
CA ARG A 3 6.03 -0.05 10.22
C ARG A 3 4.59 0.35 10.49
N ILE A 4 3.76 0.18 9.48
CA ILE A 4 2.36 0.53 9.53
C ILE A 4 1.56 -0.73 9.26
N ASP A 5 0.64 -1.06 10.15
CA ASP A 5 -0.30 -2.14 9.92
C ASP A 5 -1.58 -1.53 9.36
N PHE A 6 -1.94 -1.90 8.15
CA PHE A 6 -3.13 -1.38 7.48
C PHE A 6 -4.17 -2.49 7.34
N GLN A 7 -5.32 -2.29 7.94
CA GLN A 7 -6.43 -3.22 7.80
C GLN A 7 -7.20 -2.92 6.54
N LEU A 8 -7.20 -3.88 5.62
CA LEU A 8 -7.88 -3.74 4.34
C LEU A 8 -9.37 -3.91 4.53
N GLU A 9 -10.14 -3.02 3.94
CA GLU A 9 -11.59 -3.18 3.84
C GLU A 9 -11.91 -3.67 2.44
N GLY A 10 -12.63 -4.78 2.36
CA GLY A 10 -12.98 -5.36 1.08
C GLY A 10 -11.85 -6.20 0.50
N ASP A 11 -11.82 -6.29 -0.81
CA ASP A 11 -11.01 -7.24 -1.55
C ASP A 11 -9.60 -6.73 -1.85
N HIS A 12 -9.46 -5.45 -2.10
CA HIS A 12 -8.18 -4.85 -2.44
C HIS A 12 -8.25 -3.33 -2.24
N ILE A 13 -7.08 -2.71 -2.34
CA ILE A 13 -6.97 -1.25 -2.35
C ILE A 13 -5.96 -0.87 -3.44
N GLU A 14 -6.19 0.22 -4.12
CA GLU A 14 -5.23 0.72 -5.11
C GLU A 14 -3.99 1.26 -4.40
N LEU A 15 -2.82 0.99 -4.97
CA LEU A 15 -1.54 1.32 -4.35
C LEU A 15 -1.43 2.80 -3.98
N ASN A 16 -1.83 3.70 -4.89
CA ASN A 16 -1.78 5.14 -4.61
C ASN A 16 -2.67 5.52 -3.43
N GLN A 17 -3.83 4.90 -3.31
CA GLN A 17 -4.74 5.15 -2.19
C GLN A 17 -4.17 4.62 -0.88
N LEU A 18 -3.54 3.45 -0.93
CA LEU A 18 -2.91 2.87 0.24
C LEU A 18 -1.85 3.81 0.82
N LEU A 19 -1.01 4.38 -0.03
CA LEU A 19 0.03 5.32 0.41
C LEU A 19 -0.58 6.53 1.09
N LYS A 20 -1.67 7.06 0.55
CA LYS A 20 -2.37 8.19 1.15
C LYS A 20 -2.97 7.83 2.51
N LEU A 21 -3.69 6.71 2.58
CA LEU A 21 -4.35 6.31 3.82
C LEU A 21 -3.36 5.91 4.91
N ALA A 22 -2.20 5.43 4.52
CA ALA A 22 -1.14 5.09 5.46
C ALA A 22 -0.38 6.33 5.97
N GLY A 23 -0.67 7.50 5.42
CA GLY A 23 -0.04 8.74 5.85
C GLY A 23 1.32 9.00 5.24
N LEU A 24 1.69 8.28 4.18
CA LEU A 24 2.99 8.45 3.53
C LEU A 24 2.98 9.55 2.49
N CYS A 25 1.81 10.03 2.11
CA CYS A 25 1.67 11.18 1.21
C CYS A 25 0.34 11.86 1.49
N ASP A 26 0.20 13.09 0.97
CA ASP A 26 -0.94 13.95 1.30
C ASP A 26 -2.17 13.69 0.43
N SER A 27 -1.98 13.07 -0.72
CA SER A 27 -3.08 12.89 -1.66
C SER A 27 -2.85 11.68 -2.54
N GLY A 28 -3.91 11.23 -3.21
CA GLY A 28 -3.81 10.15 -4.19
C GLY A 28 -2.90 10.53 -5.35
N GLY A 29 -2.91 11.81 -5.76
CA GLY A 29 -2.02 12.29 -6.80
C GLY A 29 -0.56 12.21 -6.41
N ALA A 30 -0.23 12.58 -5.17
CA ALA A 30 1.12 12.43 -4.65
C ALA A 30 1.52 10.95 -4.60
N GLY A 31 0.60 10.08 -4.21
CA GLY A 31 0.85 8.65 -4.21
C GLY A 31 1.16 8.12 -5.61
N LYS A 32 0.43 8.58 -6.61
CA LYS A 32 0.70 8.18 -8.00
C LYS A 32 2.09 8.59 -8.44
N ALA A 33 2.53 9.80 -8.08
CA ALA A 33 3.86 10.27 -8.42
C ALA A 33 4.95 9.42 -7.78
N LEU A 34 4.76 9.04 -6.52
CA LEU A 34 5.71 8.17 -5.82
C LEU A 34 5.82 6.80 -6.49
N VAL A 35 4.70 6.20 -6.85
CA VAL A 35 4.69 4.91 -7.51
C VAL A 35 5.37 5.00 -8.88
N ALA A 36 5.03 6.03 -9.65
CA ALA A 36 5.61 6.20 -10.99
C ALA A 36 7.12 6.43 -10.96
N SER A 37 7.63 7.00 -9.87
CA SER A 37 9.08 7.27 -9.74
C SER A 37 9.90 6.02 -9.45
N GLY A 38 9.26 4.89 -9.16
CA GLY A 38 9.97 3.67 -8.80
C GLY A 38 10.39 3.59 -7.34
N ALA A 39 9.88 4.50 -6.50
CA ALA A 39 10.23 4.54 -5.09
C ALA A 39 9.49 3.50 -4.24
N VAL A 40 8.45 2.90 -4.78
CA VAL A 40 7.58 1.99 -4.04
C VAL A 40 7.84 0.55 -4.45
N ARG A 41 7.93 -0.33 -3.46
CA ARG A 41 8.08 -1.76 -3.68
C ARG A 41 6.89 -2.50 -3.08
N VAL A 42 6.47 -3.54 -3.78
CA VAL A 42 5.42 -4.45 -3.30
C VAL A 42 6.05 -5.83 -3.22
N ASP A 43 6.02 -6.42 -2.03
CA ASP A 43 6.64 -7.72 -1.77
C ASP A 43 8.11 -7.76 -2.21
N GLY A 44 8.81 -6.65 -2.04
CA GLY A 44 10.22 -6.54 -2.35
C GLY A 44 10.55 -6.17 -3.78
N ALA A 45 9.57 -6.08 -4.66
CA ALA A 45 9.79 -5.75 -6.08
C ALA A 45 9.24 -4.36 -6.39
N VAL A 46 9.98 -3.58 -7.16
CA VAL A 46 9.54 -2.25 -7.57
C VAL A 46 8.23 -2.35 -8.34
N GLU A 47 7.26 -1.56 -7.93
CA GLU A 47 5.96 -1.48 -8.60
C GLU A 47 5.77 -0.08 -9.15
N THR A 48 5.55 0.04 -10.45
CA THR A 48 5.35 1.36 -11.09
C THR A 48 3.92 1.58 -11.56
N ARG A 49 3.06 0.59 -11.42
CA ARG A 49 1.64 0.77 -11.75
C ARG A 49 0.95 1.52 -10.62
N LYS A 50 0.49 2.72 -10.92
CA LYS A 50 -0.05 3.65 -9.92
C LYS A 50 -1.27 3.11 -9.20
N THR A 51 -2.10 2.37 -9.90
CA THR A 51 -3.35 1.81 -9.37
C THR A 51 -3.27 0.30 -9.22
N ALA A 52 -2.08 -0.25 -9.02
CA ALA A 52 -1.92 -1.67 -8.77
C ALA A 52 -2.80 -2.10 -7.59
N LYS A 53 -3.47 -3.22 -7.72
CA LYS A 53 -4.37 -3.72 -6.68
C LYS A 53 -3.56 -4.43 -5.61
N ILE A 54 -3.67 -3.93 -4.39
CA ILE A 54 -2.96 -4.49 -3.24
C ILE A 54 -3.96 -5.24 -2.38
N ARG A 55 -3.61 -6.46 -2.02
CA ARG A 55 -4.48 -7.36 -1.26
C ARG A 55 -3.87 -7.69 0.08
N ALA A 56 -4.68 -8.25 0.96
CA ALA A 56 -4.21 -8.69 2.28
C ALA A 56 -3.09 -9.71 2.11
N GLY A 57 -2.09 -9.62 2.96
CA GLY A 57 -0.91 -10.48 2.92
C GLY A 57 0.26 -9.89 2.17
N GLN A 58 0.04 -8.79 1.44
CA GLN A 58 1.14 -8.12 0.73
C GLN A 58 1.80 -7.08 1.61
N GLN A 59 3.06 -6.79 1.30
CA GLN A 59 3.82 -5.77 2.00
C GLN A 59 4.23 -4.69 1.00
N VAL A 60 4.04 -3.44 1.40
CA VAL A 60 4.42 -2.29 0.57
C VAL A 60 5.48 -1.51 1.31
N SER A 61 6.55 -1.16 0.62
CA SER A 61 7.62 -0.36 1.24
C SER A 61 7.92 0.88 0.42
N LEU A 62 8.25 1.94 1.14
CA LEU A 62 8.61 3.23 0.57
C LEU A 62 9.70 3.82 1.48
N GLY A 63 10.95 3.81 0.99
CA GLY A 63 12.08 4.23 1.81
C GLY A 63 12.19 3.37 3.05
N ASP A 64 12.19 4.00 4.23
CA ASP A 64 12.25 3.31 5.51
C ASP A 64 10.89 2.87 6.03
N ALA A 65 9.82 3.24 5.36
CA ALA A 65 8.47 2.90 5.80
C ALA A 65 8.02 1.58 5.18
N GLU A 66 7.36 0.76 5.97
CA GLU A 66 6.76 -0.49 5.51
C GLU A 66 5.30 -0.54 5.92
N ILE A 67 4.46 -0.99 5.00
CA ILE A 67 3.03 -1.19 5.26
C ILE A 67 2.75 -2.67 5.16
N ALA A 68 2.29 -3.26 6.25
CA ALA A 68 1.79 -4.63 6.24
C ALA A 68 0.28 -4.56 6.00
N VAL A 69 -0.18 -5.13 4.90
CA VAL A 69 -1.59 -5.12 4.56
C VAL A 69 -2.24 -6.36 5.15
N LEU A 70 -3.17 -6.13 6.07
CA LEU A 70 -3.82 -7.19 6.82
C LEU A 70 -5.27 -7.33 6.38
N ALA A 71 -5.78 -8.56 6.47
CA ALA A 71 -7.19 -8.78 6.19
C ALA A 71 -8.03 -8.05 7.23
N GLY A 72 -9.06 -7.35 6.76
CA GLY A 72 -10.01 -6.70 7.65
C GLY A 72 -10.91 -7.74 8.33
N PRO A 73 -11.73 -7.30 9.32
CA PRO A 73 -12.58 -8.23 10.07
C PRO A 73 -13.50 -9.05 9.17
N GLU A 74 -14.03 -8.46 8.13
CA GLU A 74 -14.95 -9.16 7.21
C GLU A 74 -14.20 -10.16 6.33
N GLY A 75 -13.05 -9.76 5.80
CA GLY A 75 -12.27 -10.66 4.95
C GLY A 75 -11.66 -11.81 5.72
N GLY A 76 -11.34 -11.60 6.98
CA GLY A 76 -10.76 -12.63 7.82
C GLY A 76 -11.74 -13.66 8.32
N ALA A 77 -13.02 -13.41 8.17
CA ALA A 77 -14.05 -14.28 8.69
C ALA A 77 -14.33 -15.52 7.85
N ALA A 78 -13.74 -15.60 6.71
CA ALA A 78 -13.97 -16.72 5.80
C ALA A 78 -13.48 -18.04 6.36
#